data_cfbe66a2792bed8ad79fcf783e64b801
#
_entry.id   cfbe66a2792bed8ad79fcf783e64b801
#
_cell.length_a   1.000
_cell.length_b   1.000
_cell.length_c   1.000
_cell.angle_alpha   90.00
_cell.angle_beta   90.00
_cell.angle_gamma   90.00
#
_symmetry.space_group_name_H-M   'P 1'
#
loop_
_entity.id
_entity.type
_entity.pdbx_description
1 polymer ?
#
loop_
_entity_poly.entity_id
_entity_poly.type
_entity_poly.pdbx_seq_one_letter_code
_entity_poly.pdbx_strand_id
1 'polypeptide(L)'
;MDAALKETLIGWAEEYNDPKYFQEDPIVFPTQFARKHEAGEASLADVEIAALLSAHLAWGRRAMIVRDCGRMFDEMSWKPYEYVMNGEYRAEDASLHRTIKWSEFAGICGRLQKIYSDRGSLEGMSDNEIRVHVFGQKEDRKAPNKKISMMRRWMVRDDGKVDLGLWKASDKKKLILPLDVHVYDQAKALGLTGRKQKDIVTAQEITDAFREIWPEDPCKGDFALFGYGVNNKR
;
A
#
# COMPACT_ATOMS: atom_id res chain seq x y z
N MET A 1 -7.61 -25.73 4.49
CA MET A 1 -8.20 -24.91 5.60
C MET A 1 -9.51 -25.56 6.02
N ASP A 2 -9.83 -25.68 7.34
CA ASP A 2 -11.10 -26.22 7.80
C ASP A 2 -12.28 -25.24 7.59
N ALA A 3 -13.53 -25.76 7.65
CA ALA A 3 -14.72 -24.98 7.34
C ALA A 3 -14.98 -23.88 8.38
N ALA A 4 -14.75 -24.12 9.66
CA ALA A 4 -14.98 -23.15 10.71
C ALA A 4 -14.03 -21.96 10.61
N LEU A 5 -12.76 -22.22 10.29
CA LEU A 5 -11.78 -21.15 10.04
C LEU A 5 -12.16 -20.35 8.80
N LYS A 6 -12.64 -21.00 7.72
CA LYS A 6 -13.11 -20.27 6.52
C LYS A 6 -14.26 -19.32 6.85
N GLU A 7 -15.28 -19.79 7.56
CA GLU A 7 -16.41 -18.94 7.96
C GLU A 7 -15.95 -17.77 8.84
N THR A 8 -15.05 -18.02 9.78
CA THR A 8 -14.47 -16.96 10.63
C THR A 8 -13.76 -15.90 9.81
N LEU A 9 -12.89 -16.30 8.88
CA LEU A 9 -12.15 -15.39 8.02
C LEU A 9 -13.06 -14.59 7.08
N ILE A 10 -14.12 -15.22 6.55
CA ILE A 10 -15.14 -14.54 5.75
C ILE A 10 -15.83 -13.46 6.60
N GLY A 11 -16.29 -13.81 7.82
CA GLY A 11 -16.93 -12.86 8.71
C GLY A 11 -16.04 -11.66 9.05
N TRP A 12 -14.78 -11.89 9.37
CA TRP A 12 -13.83 -10.80 9.64
C TRP A 12 -13.55 -9.95 8.40
N ALA A 13 -13.37 -10.56 7.23
CA ALA A 13 -13.15 -9.79 6.02
C ALA A 13 -14.34 -8.91 5.65
N GLU A 14 -15.57 -9.39 5.84
CA GLU A 14 -16.79 -8.58 5.61
C GLU A 14 -16.91 -7.45 6.62
N GLU A 15 -16.62 -7.70 7.90
CA GLU A 15 -16.68 -6.69 8.96
C GLU A 15 -15.64 -5.59 8.75
N TYR A 16 -14.37 -5.97 8.51
CA TYR A 16 -13.26 -5.02 8.49
C TYR A 16 -12.97 -4.39 7.13
N ASN A 17 -13.56 -4.88 6.05
CA ASN A 17 -13.54 -4.21 4.75
C ASN A 17 -14.60 -3.09 4.70
N ASP A 18 -14.45 -2.11 5.58
CA ASP A 18 -15.37 -0.99 5.75
C ASP A 18 -14.56 0.30 5.97
N PRO A 19 -14.85 1.39 5.24
CA PRO A 19 -14.13 2.67 5.34
C PRO A 19 -14.03 3.25 6.76
N LYS A 20 -14.97 2.91 7.65
CA LYS A 20 -14.94 3.38 9.05
C LYS A 20 -13.68 2.98 9.82
N TYR A 21 -13.04 1.86 9.46
CA TYR A 21 -11.80 1.40 10.10
C TYR A 21 -10.54 2.04 9.52
N PHE A 22 -10.67 2.81 8.45
CA PHE A 22 -9.55 3.41 7.70
C PHE A 22 -9.52 4.95 7.78
N GLN A 23 -10.32 5.58 8.63
CA GLN A 23 -10.38 7.03 8.78
C GLN A 23 -9.04 7.64 9.26
N GLU A 24 -8.28 6.90 10.04
CA GLU A 24 -6.93 7.27 10.50
C GLU A 24 -5.84 6.44 9.81
N ASP A 25 -6.10 5.93 8.61
CA ASP A 25 -5.15 5.14 7.83
C ASP A 25 -4.58 5.98 6.67
N PRO A 26 -3.32 5.80 6.25
CA PRO A 26 -2.74 6.58 5.16
C PRO A 26 -3.47 6.45 3.82
N ILE A 27 -4.36 5.48 3.62
CA ILE A 27 -5.21 5.38 2.42
C ILE A 27 -6.14 6.59 2.26
N VAL A 28 -6.44 7.35 3.32
CA VAL A 28 -7.28 8.56 3.23
C VAL A 28 -6.71 9.58 2.24
N PHE A 29 -5.38 9.63 2.07
CA PHE A 29 -4.75 10.56 1.15
C PHE A 29 -5.01 10.18 -0.31
N PRO A 30 -4.61 8.98 -0.81
CA PRO A 30 -4.94 8.60 -2.18
C PRO A 30 -6.45 8.56 -2.43
N THR A 31 -7.30 8.29 -1.43
CA THR A 31 -8.76 8.39 -1.55
C THR A 31 -9.22 9.83 -1.83
N GLN A 32 -8.61 10.83 -1.19
CA GLN A 32 -8.91 12.24 -1.49
C GLN A 32 -8.53 12.60 -2.94
N PHE A 33 -7.36 12.17 -3.40
CA PHE A 33 -6.94 12.40 -4.78
C PHE A 33 -7.79 11.62 -5.79
N ALA A 34 -8.24 10.40 -5.46
CA ALA A 34 -9.14 9.63 -6.30
C ALA A 34 -10.48 10.36 -6.52
N ARG A 35 -11.06 10.94 -5.45
CA ARG A 35 -12.27 11.77 -5.55
C ARG A 35 -12.05 13.03 -6.43
N LYS A 36 -10.92 13.69 -6.30
CA LYS A 36 -10.55 14.81 -7.17
C LYS A 36 -10.37 14.36 -8.63
N HIS A 37 -9.80 13.17 -8.84
CA HIS A 37 -9.65 12.60 -10.16
C HIS A 37 -11.01 12.30 -10.81
N GLU A 38 -11.94 11.72 -10.07
CA GLU A 38 -13.33 11.50 -10.51
C GLU A 38 -14.03 12.82 -10.87
N ALA A 39 -13.75 13.90 -10.12
CA ALA A 39 -14.27 15.24 -10.40
C ALA A 39 -13.53 15.98 -11.55
N GLY A 40 -12.48 15.39 -12.13
CA GLY A 40 -11.66 16.04 -13.17
C GLY A 40 -10.69 17.11 -12.65
N GLU A 41 -10.46 17.16 -11.33
CA GLU A 41 -9.60 18.15 -10.65
C GLU A 41 -8.16 17.66 -10.40
N ALA A 42 -7.91 16.37 -10.57
CA ALA A 42 -6.60 15.75 -10.42
C ALA A 42 -6.36 14.69 -11.51
N SER A 43 -5.11 14.43 -11.83
CA SER A 43 -4.70 13.37 -12.76
C SER A 43 -4.65 12.01 -12.07
N LEU A 44 -4.62 10.91 -12.85
CA LEU A 44 -4.34 9.58 -12.29
C LEU A 44 -2.94 9.53 -11.66
N ALA A 45 -1.96 10.27 -12.22
CA ALA A 45 -0.61 10.36 -11.67
C ALA A 45 -0.60 10.98 -10.26
N ASP A 46 -1.49 11.95 -9.96
CA ASP A 46 -1.63 12.47 -8.59
C ASP A 46 -2.06 11.37 -7.62
N VAL A 47 -3.01 10.53 -8.00
CA VAL A 47 -3.47 9.40 -7.17
C VAL A 47 -2.37 8.36 -6.98
N GLU A 48 -1.65 8.00 -8.04
CA GLU A 48 -0.55 7.04 -8.00
C GLU A 48 0.59 7.50 -7.08
N ILE A 49 1.00 8.76 -7.21
CA ILE A 49 2.04 9.36 -6.36
C ILE A 49 1.55 9.40 -4.90
N ALA A 50 0.29 9.80 -4.68
CA ALA A 50 -0.29 9.82 -3.34
C ALA A 50 -0.33 8.42 -2.71
N ALA A 51 -0.75 7.40 -3.46
CA ALA A 51 -0.79 6.02 -2.98
C ALA A 51 0.61 5.48 -2.67
N LEU A 52 1.58 5.71 -3.56
CA LEU A 52 2.96 5.27 -3.40
C LEU A 52 3.61 5.89 -2.16
N LEU A 53 3.52 7.21 -2.02
CA LEU A 53 4.19 7.95 -0.95
C LEU A 53 3.51 7.73 0.41
N SER A 54 2.19 7.66 0.45
CA SER A 54 1.47 7.32 1.69
C SER A 54 1.79 5.91 2.15
N ALA A 55 1.85 4.94 1.23
CA ALA A 55 2.29 3.59 1.54
C ALA A 55 3.76 3.54 1.98
N HIS A 56 4.63 4.41 1.42
CA HIS A 56 6.03 4.49 1.80
C HIS A 56 6.21 4.95 3.26
N LEU A 57 5.37 5.87 3.74
CA LEU A 57 5.39 6.34 5.12
C LEU A 57 4.63 5.42 6.10
N ALA A 58 3.91 4.40 5.62
CA ALA A 58 3.01 3.56 6.42
C ALA A 58 3.76 2.58 7.34
N TRP A 59 4.50 3.10 8.32
CA TRP A 59 5.14 2.33 9.39
C TRP A 59 5.31 3.16 10.67
N GLY A 60 4.97 2.57 11.80
CA GLY A 60 4.96 3.24 13.09
C GLY A 60 3.53 3.49 13.59
N ARG A 61 3.34 4.54 14.40
CA ARG A 61 2.04 4.88 14.97
C ARG A 61 1.14 5.56 13.93
N ARG A 62 -0.11 5.14 13.78
CA ARG A 62 -1.07 5.68 12.79
C ARG A 62 -1.16 7.20 12.80
N ALA A 63 -1.41 7.81 13.97
CA ALA A 63 -1.50 9.26 14.08
C ALA A 63 -0.24 9.98 13.57
N MET A 64 0.95 9.40 13.79
CA MET A 64 2.21 9.96 13.28
C MET A 64 2.28 9.82 11.75
N ILE A 65 1.87 8.66 11.21
CA ILE A 65 1.85 8.41 9.76
C ILE A 65 0.95 9.43 9.07
N VAL A 66 -0.29 9.59 9.55
CA VAL A 66 -1.27 10.53 8.97
C VAL A 66 -0.77 11.97 9.06
N ARG A 67 -0.25 12.38 10.23
CA ARG A 67 0.35 13.72 10.40
C ARG A 67 1.47 13.97 9.37
N ASP A 68 2.38 13.03 9.24
CA ASP A 68 3.57 13.21 8.40
C ASP A 68 3.25 13.08 6.91
N CYS A 69 2.26 12.26 6.52
CA CYS A 69 1.68 12.31 5.18
C CYS A 69 1.04 13.68 4.90
N GLY A 70 0.27 14.25 5.84
CA GLY A 70 -0.29 15.59 5.71
C GLY A 70 0.80 16.64 5.45
N ARG A 71 1.86 16.67 6.28
CA ARG A 71 3.03 17.55 6.09
C ARG A 71 3.69 17.39 4.72
N MET A 72 3.77 16.17 4.22
CA MET A 72 4.31 15.88 2.88
C MET A 72 3.43 16.47 1.79
N PHE A 73 2.11 16.30 1.88
CA PHE A 73 1.18 16.87 0.89
C PHE A 73 1.04 18.39 1.01
N ASP A 74 1.20 18.97 2.20
CA ASP A 74 1.29 20.44 2.40
C ASP A 74 2.51 21.00 1.65
N GLU A 75 3.67 20.35 1.75
CA GLU A 75 4.88 20.71 0.99
C GLU A 75 4.62 20.66 -0.52
N MET A 76 3.87 19.67 -1.00
CA MET A 76 3.48 19.54 -2.40
C MET A 76 2.34 20.50 -2.82
N SER A 77 1.85 21.37 -1.92
CA SER A 77 0.65 22.20 -2.15
C SER A 77 -0.54 21.39 -2.64
N TRP A 78 -0.65 20.13 -2.20
CA TRP A 78 -1.68 19.17 -2.59
C TRP A 78 -1.79 18.95 -4.11
N LYS A 79 -0.65 19.06 -4.82
CA LYS A 79 -0.50 18.81 -6.26
C LYS A 79 0.71 17.91 -6.52
N PRO A 80 0.64 16.63 -6.15
CA PRO A 80 1.82 15.76 -6.13
C PRO A 80 2.46 15.57 -7.51
N TYR A 81 1.69 15.46 -8.58
CA TYR A 81 2.23 15.33 -9.92
C TYR A 81 2.94 16.61 -10.38
N GLU A 82 2.31 17.79 -10.17
CA GLU A 82 2.92 19.09 -10.50
C GLU A 82 4.23 19.28 -9.72
N TYR A 83 4.24 18.99 -8.41
CA TYR A 83 5.43 19.05 -7.58
C TYR A 83 6.55 18.14 -8.09
N VAL A 84 6.22 16.89 -8.42
CA VAL A 84 7.21 15.94 -8.98
C VAL A 84 7.76 16.45 -10.31
N MET A 85 6.93 16.99 -11.18
CA MET A 85 7.38 17.43 -12.51
C MET A 85 8.13 18.76 -12.50
N ASN A 86 7.92 19.62 -11.51
CA ASN A 86 8.66 20.88 -11.34
C ASN A 86 10.16 20.69 -11.10
N GLY A 87 10.56 19.60 -10.43
CA GLY A 87 11.96 19.29 -10.16
C GLY A 87 12.60 20.07 -9.02
N GLU A 88 11.84 20.95 -8.34
CA GLU A 88 12.28 21.71 -7.18
C GLU A 88 11.76 21.05 -5.90
N TYR A 89 12.62 20.29 -5.22
CA TYR A 89 12.20 19.50 -4.06
C TYR A 89 12.86 20.01 -2.79
N ARG A 90 12.09 20.00 -1.68
CA ARG A 90 12.65 20.18 -0.35
C ARG A 90 13.62 19.03 -0.06
N ALA A 91 14.91 19.33 0.09
CA ALA A 91 15.99 18.35 0.17
C ALA A 91 16.86 18.49 1.43
N GLU A 92 16.33 19.09 2.50
CA GLU A 92 17.05 19.24 3.76
C GLU A 92 17.17 17.90 4.51
N ASP A 93 18.16 17.82 5.40
CA ASP A 93 18.47 16.60 6.16
C ASP A 93 17.59 16.42 7.41
N ALA A 94 16.49 17.18 7.50
CA ALA A 94 15.49 17.05 8.55
C ALA A 94 14.56 15.86 8.31
N SER A 95 13.99 15.31 9.38
CA SER A 95 13.05 14.20 9.31
C SER A 95 11.71 14.63 8.72
N LEU A 96 11.29 13.95 7.67
CA LEU A 96 9.91 13.93 7.20
C LEU A 96 9.08 12.97 8.06
N HIS A 97 9.54 11.72 8.19
CA HIS A 97 8.84 10.70 8.96
C HIS A 97 9.84 9.72 9.57
N ARG A 98 9.98 9.71 10.90
CA ARG A 98 10.92 8.84 11.62
C ARG A 98 12.36 8.96 11.07
N THR A 99 12.89 7.91 10.47
CA THR A 99 14.22 7.90 9.84
C THR A 99 14.22 8.39 8.40
N ILE A 100 13.05 8.58 7.77
CA ILE A 100 12.95 9.10 6.40
C ILE A 100 13.14 10.61 6.45
N LYS A 101 14.09 11.12 5.69
CA LYS A 101 14.45 12.53 5.61
C LYS A 101 13.82 13.18 4.38
N TRP A 102 13.72 14.52 4.37
CA TRP A 102 13.30 15.26 3.18
C TRP A 102 14.25 15.06 2.01
N SER A 103 15.55 14.87 2.25
CA SER A 103 16.54 14.55 1.21
C SER A 103 16.27 13.20 0.53
N GLU A 104 15.82 12.19 1.28
CA GLU A 104 15.42 10.90 0.69
C GLU A 104 14.13 11.03 -0.13
N PHE A 105 13.16 11.79 0.38
CA PHE A 105 11.93 12.12 -0.33
C PHE A 105 12.21 12.86 -1.63
N ALA A 106 13.08 13.88 -1.63
CA ALA A 106 13.54 14.56 -2.83
C ALA A 106 14.13 13.59 -3.86
N GLY A 107 14.95 12.65 -3.39
CA GLY A 107 15.50 11.59 -4.25
C GLY A 107 14.43 10.70 -4.88
N ILE A 108 13.35 10.38 -4.14
CA ILE A 108 12.19 9.64 -4.68
C ILE A 108 11.48 10.49 -5.73
N CYS A 109 11.21 11.77 -5.46
CA CYS A 109 10.56 12.68 -6.40
C CYS A 109 11.35 12.82 -7.71
N GLY A 110 12.69 12.98 -7.65
CA GLY A 110 13.52 13.06 -8.85
C GLY A 110 13.53 11.77 -9.69
N ARG A 111 13.37 10.60 -9.06
CA ARG A 111 13.21 9.32 -9.78
C ARG A 111 11.81 9.19 -10.38
N LEU A 112 10.77 9.61 -9.65
CA LEU A 112 9.40 9.64 -10.18
C LEU A 112 9.29 10.60 -11.38
N GLN A 113 9.94 11.77 -11.35
CA GLN A 113 9.98 12.71 -12.48
C GLN A 113 10.48 12.02 -13.75
N LYS A 114 11.59 11.27 -13.66
CA LYS A 114 12.13 10.51 -14.79
C LYS A 114 11.13 9.47 -15.30
N ILE A 115 10.52 8.72 -14.39
CA ILE A 115 9.55 7.68 -14.75
C ILE A 115 8.35 8.30 -15.45
N TYR A 116 7.76 9.37 -14.93
CA TYR A 116 6.60 10.02 -15.55
C TYR A 116 6.94 10.79 -16.83
N SER A 117 8.20 11.18 -17.04
CA SER A 117 8.67 11.72 -18.34
C SER A 117 8.74 10.65 -19.42
N ASP A 118 9.04 9.40 -19.04
CA ASP A 118 9.22 8.29 -19.98
C ASP A 118 7.94 7.48 -20.19
N ARG A 119 7.10 7.38 -19.15
CA ARG A 119 5.87 6.57 -19.14
C ARG A 119 4.80 7.25 -18.28
N GLY A 120 3.59 7.31 -18.73
CA GLY A 120 2.51 8.08 -18.09
C GLY A 120 1.94 7.51 -16.78
N SER A 121 2.39 6.34 -16.30
CA SER A 121 1.82 5.64 -15.13
C SER A 121 2.84 4.70 -14.48
N LEU A 122 2.66 4.44 -13.19
CA LEU A 122 3.37 3.39 -12.43
C LEU A 122 2.74 2.00 -12.65
N GLU A 123 1.54 1.92 -13.19
CA GLU A 123 0.90 0.63 -13.51
C GLU A 123 1.78 -0.18 -14.48
N GLY A 124 1.88 -1.46 -14.25
CA GLY A 124 2.72 -2.36 -15.06
C GLY A 124 4.20 -2.42 -14.66
N MET A 125 4.69 -1.54 -13.77
CA MET A 125 6.02 -1.74 -13.15
C MET A 125 5.97 -2.94 -12.20
N SER A 126 6.96 -3.81 -12.23
CA SER A 126 7.13 -4.87 -11.24
C SER A 126 7.52 -4.31 -9.87
N ASP A 127 7.36 -5.10 -8.81
CA ASP A 127 7.77 -4.69 -7.46
C ASP A 127 9.26 -4.37 -7.38
N ASN A 128 10.08 -5.12 -8.11
CA ASN A 128 11.51 -4.89 -8.15
C ASN A 128 11.87 -3.59 -8.89
N GLU A 129 11.16 -3.26 -9.98
CA GLU A 129 11.34 -1.98 -10.67
C GLU A 129 10.95 -0.80 -9.78
N ILE A 130 9.84 -0.89 -9.04
CA ILE A 130 9.45 0.16 -8.07
C ILE A 130 10.51 0.25 -6.97
N ARG A 131 10.97 -0.88 -6.43
CA ARG A 131 12.00 -0.93 -5.40
C ARG A 131 13.29 -0.24 -5.85
N VAL A 132 13.77 -0.56 -7.04
CA VAL A 132 15.06 -0.06 -7.58
C VAL A 132 14.91 1.34 -8.15
N HIS A 133 13.95 1.55 -9.04
CA HIS A 133 13.86 2.78 -9.83
C HIS A 133 13.08 3.91 -9.15
N VAL A 134 12.20 3.60 -8.19
CA VAL A 134 11.49 4.62 -7.41
C VAL A 134 12.16 4.84 -6.06
N PHE A 135 12.33 3.77 -5.25
CA PHE A 135 12.91 3.92 -3.91
C PHE A 135 14.43 3.96 -3.89
N GLY A 136 15.12 3.69 -5.01
CA GLY A 136 16.59 3.68 -5.09
C GLY A 136 17.22 2.58 -4.22
N GLN A 137 16.49 1.52 -3.93
CA GLN A 137 16.94 0.39 -3.13
C GLN A 137 17.62 -0.65 -4.01
N LYS A 138 18.43 -1.52 -3.41
CA LYS A 138 19.01 -2.66 -4.13
C LYS A 138 17.92 -3.66 -4.51
N GLU A 139 18.12 -4.36 -5.63
CA GLU A 139 17.32 -5.51 -5.98
C GLU A 139 17.29 -6.52 -4.83
N ASP A 140 16.12 -7.01 -4.49
CA ASP A 140 15.93 -8.07 -3.51
C ASP A 140 14.67 -8.88 -3.85
N ARG A 141 14.90 -10.04 -4.47
CA ARG A 141 13.82 -10.96 -4.89
C ARG A 141 13.14 -11.68 -3.71
N LYS A 142 13.69 -11.57 -2.49
CA LYS A 142 13.12 -12.16 -1.28
C LYS A 142 12.36 -11.15 -0.43
N ALA A 143 12.48 -9.87 -0.74
CA ALA A 143 11.80 -8.81 0.01
C ALA A 143 10.28 -8.99 -0.07
N PRO A 144 9.55 -8.92 1.05
CA PRO A 144 8.10 -9.03 1.06
C PRO A 144 7.41 -7.78 0.47
N ASN A 145 8.14 -6.71 0.22
CA ASN A 145 7.70 -5.46 -0.41
C ASN A 145 6.37 -4.92 0.14
N LYS A 146 6.14 -5.02 1.45
CA LYS A 146 4.87 -4.66 2.14
C LYS A 146 4.26 -3.35 1.64
N LYS A 147 5.09 -2.30 1.49
CA LYS A 147 4.64 -0.97 1.09
C LYS A 147 4.15 -0.96 -0.37
N ILE A 148 4.82 -1.68 -1.25
CA ILE A 148 4.45 -1.81 -2.66
C ILE A 148 3.18 -2.66 -2.79
N SER A 149 3.12 -3.79 -2.09
CA SER A 149 1.93 -4.64 -2.07
C SER A 149 0.70 -3.89 -1.54
N MET A 150 0.88 -3.02 -0.53
CA MET A 150 -0.19 -2.19 0.03
C MET A 150 -0.68 -1.16 -0.99
N MET A 151 0.23 -0.43 -1.66
CA MET A 151 -0.11 0.49 -2.75
C MET A 151 -0.86 -0.26 -3.88
N ARG A 152 -0.36 -1.44 -4.30
CA ARG A 152 -1.03 -2.24 -5.32
C ARG A 152 -2.42 -2.68 -4.91
N ARG A 153 -2.61 -3.13 -3.67
CA ARG A 153 -3.94 -3.47 -3.16
C ARG A 153 -4.87 -2.28 -3.32
N TRP A 154 -4.46 -1.09 -2.88
CA TRP A 154 -5.27 0.12 -3.00
C TRP A 154 -5.60 0.47 -4.44
N MET A 155 -4.63 0.39 -5.35
CA MET A 155 -4.81 0.82 -6.74
C MET A 155 -5.55 -0.20 -7.62
N VAL A 156 -5.48 -1.51 -7.30
CA VAL A 156 -6.01 -2.59 -8.17
C VAL A 156 -7.36 -3.13 -7.70
N ARG A 157 -7.58 -3.29 -6.37
CA ARG A 157 -8.85 -3.82 -5.88
C ARG A 157 -9.98 -2.80 -6.05
N ASP A 158 -11.08 -3.26 -6.61
CA ASP A 158 -12.22 -2.45 -7.07
C ASP A 158 -13.55 -2.91 -6.43
N ASP A 159 -13.54 -3.23 -5.12
CA ASP A 159 -14.76 -3.69 -4.44
C ASP A 159 -15.73 -2.56 -4.03
N GLY A 160 -15.40 -1.31 -4.34
CA GLY A 160 -16.23 -0.14 -4.08
C GLY A 160 -16.34 0.25 -2.60
N LYS A 161 -15.48 -0.28 -1.72
CA LYS A 161 -15.50 -0.01 -0.27
C LYS A 161 -14.29 0.80 0.18
N VAL A 162 -13.13 0.17 0.31
CA VAL A 162 -11.92 0.76 0.88
C VAL A 162 -10.89 1.07 -0.20
N ASP A 163 -10.62 0.10 -1.06
CA ASP A 163 -9.60 0.22 -2.09
C ASP A 163 -10.13 0.98 -3.31
N LEU A 164 -9.24 1.59 -4.11
CA LEU A 164 -9.59 2.59 -5.13
C LEU A 164 -9.90 1.95 -6.49
N GLY A 165 -9.21 0.86 -6.85
CA GLY A 165 -9.45 0.12 -8.08
C GLY A 165 -9.22 0.91 -9.37
N LEU A 166 -8.25 1.83 -9.40
CA LEU A 166 -8.00 2.69 -10.55
C LEU A 166 -7.05 2.07 -11.59
N TRP A 167 -6.25 1.08 -11.20
CA TRP A 167 -5.40 0.33 -12.12
C TRP A 167 -6.20 -0.79 -12.81
N LYS A 168 -6.59 -0.53 -14.04
CA LYS A 168 -7.52 -1.40 -14.79
C LYS A 168 -6.81 -2.47 -15.63
N ALA A 169 -5.54 -2.29 -15.95
CA ALA A 169 -4.73 -3.29 -16.65
C ALA A 169 -4.16 -4.36 -15.71
N SER A 170 -4.22 -4.12 -14.40
CA SER A 170 -3.72 -5.02 -13.38
C SER A 170 -4.82 -5.96 -12.87
N ASP A 171 -4.44 -7.23 -12.62
CA ASP A 171 -5.37 -8.29 -12.19
C ASP A 171 -5.28 -8.50 -10.68
N LYS A 172 -6.39 -8.27 -9.96
CA LYS A 172 -6.47 -8.46 -8.50
C LYS A 172 -6.22 -9.89 -8.03
N LYS A 173 -6.42 -10.89 -8.90
CA LYS A 173 -6.08 -12.29 -8.60
C LYS A 173 -4.58 -12.50 -8.38
N LYS A 174 -3.74 -11.63 -8.97
CA LYS A 174 -2.27 -11.72 -8.92
C LYS A 174 -1.67 -10.92 -7.77
N LEU A 175 -2.48 -10.18 -7.04
CA LEU A 175 -2.01 -9.43 -5.88
C LEU A 175 -1.47 -10.35 -4.81
N ILE A 176 -0.42 -9.89 -4.13
CA ILE A 176 0.14 -10.50 -2.93
C ILE A 176 -0.21 -9.60 -1.75
N LEU A 177 -0.72 -10.17 -0.68
CA LEU A 177 -1.11 -9.41 0.51
C LEU A 177 0.07 -8.64 1.12
N PRO A 178 -0.15 -7.46 1.70
CA PRO A 178 0.88 -6.68 2.38
C PRO A 178 1.35 -7.36 3.67
N LEU A 179 2.45 -8.10 3.62
CA LEU A 179 2.97 -8.83 4.77
C LEU A 179 3.71 -7.89 5.73
N ASP A 180 3.10 -7.60 6.87
CA ASP A 180 3.79 -7.00 8.00
C ASP A 180 3.88 -7.95 9.21
N VAL A 181 4.40 -7.45 10.33
CA VAL A 181 4.56 -8.25 11.55
C VAL A 181 3.21 -8.74 12.08
N HIS A 182 2.19 -7.88 12.06
CA HIS A 182 0.85 -8.21 12.59
C HIS A 182 0.16 -9.24 11.72
N VAL A 183 0.15 -9.03 10.41
CA VAL A 183 -0.41 -9.99 9.43
C VAL A 183 0.29 -11.34 9.54
N TYR A 184 1.62 -11.35 9.64
CA TYR A 184 2.39 -12.57 9.82
C TYR A 184 2.03 -13.30 11.12
N ASP A 185 1.99 -12.58 12.24
CA ASP A 185 1.73 -13.18 13.56
C ASP A 185 0.31 -13.79 13.63
N GLN A 186 -0.69 -13.10 13.03
CA GLN A 186 -2.05 -13.62 12.93
C GLN A 186 -2.13 -14.83 11.98
N ALA A 187 -1.54 -14.74 10.81
CA ALA A 187 -1.51 -15.85 9.85
C ALA A 187 -0.88 -17.11 10.48
N LYS A 188 0.18 -16.94 11.24
CA LYS A 188 0.85 -18.04 11.93
C LYS A 188 -0.01 -18.62 13.06
N ALA A 189 -0.66 -17.78 13.85
CA ALA A 189 -1.57 -18.22 14.92
C ALA A 189 -2.77 -19.01 14.37
N LEU A 190 -3.23 -18.65 13.17
CA LEU A 190 -4.33 -19.33 12.47
C LEU A 190 -3.88 -20.54 11.62
N GLY A 191 -2.58 -20.86 11.63
CA GLY A 191 -2.05 -21.99 10.85
C GLY A 191 -2.04 -21.78 9.35
N LEU A 192 -2.13 -20.52 8.86
CA LEU A 192 -2.06 -20.18 7.43
C LEU A 192 -0.63 -20.26 6.89
N THR A 193 0.37 -20.24 7.74
CA THR A 193 1.79 -20.46 7.41
C THR A 193 2.53 -21.13 8.57
N GLY A 194 3.44 -22.05 8.24
CA GLY A 194 4.42 -22.64 9.17
C GLY A 194 5.78 -21.98 9.13
N ARG A 195 6.01 -21.06 8.19
CA ARG A 195 7.33 -20.46 7.95
C ARG A 195 7.76 -19.54 9.09
N LYS A 196 9.09 -19.41 9.27
CA LYS A 196 9.69 -18.51 10.27
C LYS A 196 10.15 -17.18 9.65
N GLN A 197 10.42 -17.15 8.35
CA GLN A 197 10.86 -15.98 7.61
C GLN A 197 9.65 -15.09 7.24
N LYS A 198 9.86 -13.78 7.30
CA LYS A 198 8.89 -12.77 6.85
C LYS A 198 9.33 -12.25 5.47
N ASP A 199 9.30 -13.12 4.47
CA ASP A 199 9.75 -12.87 3.11
C ASP A 199 8.60 -12.98 2.10
N ILE A 200 8.89 -12.78 0.81
CA ILE A 200 7.91 -12.85 -0.27
C ILE A 200 7.27 -14.24 -0.37
N VAL A 201 8.02 -15.30 -0.05
CA VAL A 201 7.49 -16.67 -0.11
C VAL A 201 6.42 -16.88 0.96
N THR A 202 6.62 -16.30 2.15
CA THR A 202 5.62 -16.34 3.22
C THR A 202 4.39 -15.50 2.86
N ALA A 203 4.59 -14.32 2.26
CA ALA A 203 3.48 -13.51 1.77
C ALA A 203 2.65 -14.27 0.71
N GLN A 204 3.32 -14.96 -0.20
CA GLN A 204 2.69 -15.78 -1.22
C GLN A 204 1.91 -16.95 -0.61
N GLU A 205 2.52 -17.71 0.33
CA GLU A 205 1.87 -18.84 1.01
C GLU A 205 0.58 -18.43 1.71
N ILE A 206 0.60 -17.30 2.42
CA ILE A 206 -0.60 -16.77 3.10
C ILE A 206 -1.65 -16.31 2.06
N THR A 207 -1.21 -15.65 0.99
CA THR A 207 -2.11 -15.24 -0.10
C THR A 207 -2.75 -16.45 -0.77
N ASP A 208 -1.99 -17.53 -1.00
CA ASP A 208 -2.48 -18.76 -1.60
C ASP A 208 -3.51 -19.46 -0.72
N ALA A 209 -3.32 -19.44 0.61
CA ALA A 209 -4.33 -19.93 1.54
C ALA A 209 -5.66 -19.16 1.42
N PHE A 210 -5.62 -17.86 1.15
CA PHE A 210 -6.82 -17.06 0.91
C PHE A 210 -7.46 -17.30 -0.47
N ARG A 211 -6.70 -17.77 -1.47
CA ARG A 211 -7.28 -18.19 -2.76
C ARG A 211 -8.26 -19.36 -2.64
N GLU A 212 -8.14 -20.16 -1.58
CA GLU A 212 -9.14 -21.20 -1.30
C GLU A 212 -10.51 -20.61 -0.92
N ILE A 213 -10.55 -19.36 -0.42
CA ILE A 213 -11.79 -18.67 -0.03
C ILE A 213 -12.21 -17.69 -1.13
N TRP A 214 -11.27 -16.88 -1.60
CA TRP A 214 -11.50 -15.83 -2.61
C TRP A 214 -10.56 -16.00 -3.80
N PRO A 215 -10.85 -16.95 -4.73
CA PRO A 215 -9.96 -17.22 -5.86
C PRO A 215 -9.79 -16.00 -6.79
N GLU A 216 -10.81 -15.13 -6.86
CA GLU A 216 -10.80 -13.94 -7.69
C GLU A 216 -10.24 -12.68 -6.98
N ASP A 217 -10.07 -12.72 -5.64
CA ASP A 217 -9.64 -11.58 -4.83
C ASP A 217 -8.95 -12.04 -3.53
N PRO A 218 -7.79 -12.70 -3.59
CA PRO A 218 -7.14 -13.27 -2.41
C PRO A 218 -6.71 -12.20 -1.39
N CYS A 219 -6.44 -10.97 -1.83
CA CYS A 219 -6.09 -9.88 -0.92
C CYS A 219 -7.26 -9.38 -0.06
N LYS A 220 -8.50 -9.84 -0.29
CA LYS A 220 -9.62 -9.64 0.63
C LYS A 220 -9.32 -10.23 2.01
N GLY A 221 -8.51 -11.29 2.09
CA GLY A 221 -8.05 -11.88 3.34
C GLY A 221 -7.18 -10.97 4.22
N ASP A 222 -6.55 -9.95 3.64
CA ASP A 222 -5.78 -8.96 4.40
C ASP A 222 -6.67 -8.19 5.40
N PHE A 223 -7.91 -7.88 5.03
CA PHE A 223 -8.87 -7.23 5.94
C PHE A 223 -9.21 -8.12 7.15
N ALA A 224 -9.31 -9.43 6.96
CA ALA A 224 -9.55 -10.35 8.06
C ALA A 224 -8.38 -10.36 9.06
N LEU A 225 -7.15 -10.51 8.58
CA LEU A 225 -5.96 -10.55 9.43
C LEU A 225 -5.67 -9.20 10.07
N PHE A 226 -5.74 -8.12 9.30
CA PHE A 226 -5.50 -6.77 9.76
C PHE A 226 -6.55 -6.34 10.80
N GLY A 227 -7.83 -6.50 10.47
CA GLY A 227 -8.93 -6.13 11.35
C GLY A 227 -8.91 -6.89 12.66
N TYR A 228 -8.77 -8.21 12.60
CA TYR A 228 -8.64 -9.05 13.80
C TYR A 228 -7.42 -8.65 14.64
N GLY A 229 -6.25 -8.48 13.99
CA GLY A 229 -5.01 -8.12 14.68
C GLY A 229 -5.01 -6.74 15.33
N VAL A 230 -5.74 -5.78 14.77
CA VAL A 230 -5.85 -4.43 15.33
C VAL A 230 -6.84 -4.38 16.51
N ASN A 231 -7.97 -5.08 16.40
CA ASN A 231 -9.04 -5.00 17.38
C ASN A 231 -8.88 -5.99 18.54
N ASN A 232 -8.05 -7.02 18.39
CA ASN A 232 -7.80 -8.03 19.43
C ASN A 232 -6.39 -7.92 20.05
N LYS A 233 -5.76 -6.74 20.01
CA LYS A 233 -4.55 -6.49 20.80
C LYS A 233 -4.89 -6.49 22.28
N ARG A 234 -4.63 -7.63 22.96
CA ARG A 234 -4.51 -7.69 24.41
C ARG A 234 -3.17 -7.13 24.88
#